data_0f571d081f954417c3ba55323880d741
#
_entry.id   0f571d081f954417c3ba55323880d741
#
_cell.length_a   1.000
_cell.length_b   1.000
_cell.length_c   1.000
_cell.angle_alpha   90.00
_cell.angle_beta   90.00
_cell.angle_gamma   90.00
#
_symmetry.space_group_name_H-M   'P 1'
#
loop_
_entity.id
_entity.type
_entity.pdbx_description
1 polymer ?
#
loop_
_entity_poly.entity_id
_entity_poly.type
_entity_poly.pdbx_seq_one_letter_code
_entity_poly.pdbx_strand_id
1 'polypeptide(L)'
;KSFNTGEINPCFRKRKIKKVLIANRGEIAVRIMRSCREMGLTTIAVFSEADRTSHHVMYADEAYAIGPAPASESYLCMEKIIETALYCKADAIHPGYGFLSEKADFVRRCEKAGIIFIGPKAETMEAMGDKIRARQCMKAAGVPVVPGTEQPLQSVDEALRISDEIGYPVMLKASMGGGGKGMRLIRSRDEVAEA
;
A
#
# COMPACT_ATOMS: atom_id res chain seq x y z
N LYS A 1 2.13 -22.97 -27.30
CA LYS A 1 0.78 -22.58 -26.84
C LYS A 1 0.59 -21.13 -27.23
N SER A 2 -0.32 -20.84 -28.19
CA SER A 2 -0.67 -19.49 -28.61
C SER A 2 -1.47 -18.82 -27.49
N PHE A 3 -0.98 -17.72 -26.95
CA PHE A 3 -1.75 -16.86 -26.06
C PHE A 3 -2.77 -16.10 -26.93
N ASN A 4 -4.04 -16.30 -26.61
CA ASN A 4 -5.14 -15.57 -27.26
C ASN A 4 -5.06 -14.11 -26.78
N THR A 5 -4.58 -13.23 -27.63
CA THR A 5 -4.63 -11.77 -27.41
C THR A 5 -6.05 -11.30 -27.72
N GLY A 6 -6.98 -11.61 -26.82
CA GLY A 6 -8.32 -11.04 -26.85
C GLY A 6 -8.24 -9.52 -26.95
N GLU A 7 -9.07 -8.92 -27.78
CA GLU A 7 -9.13 -7.49 -28.03
C GLU A 7 -9.10 -6.69 -26.73
N ILE A 8 -8.01 -5.95 -26.53
CA ILE A 8 -7.84 -5.04 -25.40
C ILE A 8 -8.84 -3.91 -25.60
N ASN A 9 -9.81 -3.80 -24.69
CA ASN A 9 -10.84 -2.77 -24.65
C ASN A 9 -10.24 -1.39 -25.04
N PRO A 10 -10.76 -0.68 -26.05
CA PRO A 10 -10.19 0.56 -26.59
C PRO A 10 -10.15 1.73 -25.60
N CYS A 11 -10.69 1.55 -24.39
CA CYS A 11 -10.64 2.56 -23.32
C CYS A 11 -9.24 2.72 -22.68
N PHE A 12 -8.28 1.83 -22.93
CA PHE A 12 -6.89 1.98 -22.53
C PHE A 12 -6.10 2.70 -23.62
N ARG A 13 -6.26 4.01 -23.75
CA ARG A 13 -5.20 4.84 -24.37
C ARG A 13 -3.94 4.63 -23.53
N LYS A 14 -2.98 3.86 -24.03
CA LYS A 14 -1.67 3.64 -23.41
C LYS A 14 -0.98 5.00 -23.27
N ARG A 15 -1.15 5.65 -22.12
CA ARG A 15 -0.34 6.82 -21.77
C ARG A 15 1.09 6.29 -21.64
N LYS A 16 2.00 6.75 -22.49
CA LYS A 16 3.39 6.32 -22.42
C LYS A 16 4.06 7.01 -21.24
N ILE A 17 4.36 6.26 -20.19
CA ILE A 17 5.14 6.74 -19.05
C ILE A 17 6.59 6.93 -19.53
N LYS A 18 7.16 8.09 -19.26
CA LYS A 18 8.55 8.44 -19.54
C LYS A 18 9.30 8.86 -18.28
N LYS A 19 8.60 9.44 -17.31
CA LYS A 19 9.14 10.07 -16.13
C LYS A 19 8.38 9.65 -14.88
N VAL A 20 9.08 9.05 -13.92
CA VAL A 20 8.49 8.49 -12.69
C VAL A 20 9.05 9.18 -11.47
N LEU A 21 8.18 9.74 -10.64
CA LEU A 21 8.54 10.21 -9.30
C LEU A 21 8.41 9.05 -8.31
N ILE A 22 9.46 8.80 -7.55
CA ILE A 22 9.48 7.78 -6.49
C ILE A 22 9.17 8.45 -5.16
N ALA A 23 7.93 8.28 -4.66
CA ALA A 23 7.46 8.86 -3.41
C ALA A 23 7.88 8.00 -2.21
N ASN A 24 9.17 7.74 -2.10
CA ASN A 24 9.78 6.95 -1.05
C ASN A 24 11.27 7.30 -0.89
N ARG A 25 11.98 6.61 0.01
CA ARG A 25 13.38 6.86 0.34
C ARG A 25 14.18 5.55 0.48
N GLY A 26 15.48 5.70 0.64
CA GLY A 26 16.36 4.58 1.01
C GLY A 26 16.43 3.48 -0.06
N GLU A 27 16.54 2.24 0.38
CA GLU A 27 16.79 1.10 -0.50
C GLU A 27 15.63 0.83 -1.47
N ILE A 28 14.38 1.00 -1.03
CA ILE A 28 13.22 0.76 -1.92
C ILE A 28 13.17 1.78 -3.06
N ALA A 29 13.52 3.04 -2.80
CA ALA A 29 13.60 4.04 -3.85
C ALA A 29 14.66 3.65 -4.89
N VAL A 30 15.85 3.24 -4.46
CA VAL A 30 16.92 2.75 -5.35
C VAL A 30 16.46 1.50 -6.14
N ARG A 31 15.77 0.58 -5.48
CA ARG A 31 15.25 -0.64 -6.12
C ARG A 31 14.30 -0.33 -7.27
N ILE A 32 13.40 0.63 -7.05
CA ILE A 32 12.44 1.09 -8.08
C ILE A 32 13.19 1.81 -9.21
N MET A 33 14.12 2.70 -8.89
CA MET A 33 14.90 3.45 -9.87
C MET A 33 15.72 2.53 -10.80
N ARG A 34 16.25 1.42 -10.27
CA ARG A 34 16.93 0.41 -11.11
C ARG A 34 16.00 -0.14 -12.18
N SER A 35 14.81 -0.56 -11.81
CA SER A 35 13.82 -1.05 -12.78
C SER A 35 13.38 0.03 -13.77
N CYS A 36 13.20 1.28 -13.31
CA CYS A 36 12.91 2.40 -14.19
C CYS A 36 14.00 2.62 -15.23
N ARG A 37 15.27 2.58 -14.83
CA ARG A 37 16.42 2.72 -15.74
C ARG A 37 16.49 1.58 -16.77
N GLU A 38 16.27 0.34 -16.34
CA GLU A 38 16.21 -0.82 -17.23
C GLU A 38 15.08 -0.67 -18.29
N MET A 39 14.03 0.03 -17.94
CA MET A 39 12.91 0.36 -18.84
C MET A 39 13.12 1.64 -19.66
N GLY A 40 14.25 2.34 -19.48
CA GLY A 40 14.54 3.61 -20.15
C GLY A 40 13.68 4.77 -19.67
N LEU A 41 13.24 4.75 -18.39
CA LEU A 41 12.44 5.80 -17.77
C LEU A 41 13.33 6.75 -16.96
N THR A 42 13.01 8.03 -17.01
CA THR A 42 13.64 9.06 -16.16
C THR A 42 13.10 8.95 -14.74
N THR A 43 13.99 8.97 -13.75
CA THR A 43 13.69 8.81 -12.33
C THR A 43 13.79 10.12 -11.57
N ILE A 44 12.81 10.38 -10.72
CA ILE A 44 12.76 11.55 -9.84
C ILE A 44 12.74 11.07 -8.40
N ALA A 45 13.74 11.47 -7.61
CA ALA A 45 13.74 11.31 -6.17
C ALA A 45 13.05 12.50 -5.49
N VAL A 46 12.39 12.23 -4.37
CA VAL A 46 12.05 13.24 -3.37
C VAL A 46 12.83 12.97 -2.09
N PHE A 47 13.18 14.01 -1.34
CA PHE A 47 13.96 13.84 -0.12
C PHE A 47 13.63 14.89 0.94
N SER A 48 13.64 14.47 2.22
CA SER A 48 13.65 15.38 3.35
C SER A 48 15.06 15.94 3.58
N GLU A 49 15.19 17.00 4.35
CA GLU A 49 16.50 17.60 4.67
C GLU A 49 17.49 16.59 5.24
N ALA A 50 17.04 15.63 6.05
CA ALA A 50 17.87 14.58 6.63
C ALA A 50 18.42 13.60 5.58
N ASP A 51 17.73 13.47 4.45
CA ASP A 51 18.10 12.51 3.39
C ASP A 51 18.86 13.15 2.22
N ARG A 52 19.23 14.42 2.31
CA ARG A 52 19.86 15.19 1.21
C ARG A 52 21.07 14.49 0.57
N THR A 53 21.84 13.77 1.35
CA THR A 53 23.04 13.02 0.88
C THR A 53 22.80 11.52 0.79
N SER A 54 21.55 11.08 0.89
CA SER A 54 21.20 9.66 0.83
C SER A 54 21.42 9.09 -0.57
N HIS A 55 21.73 7.80 -0.64
CA HIS A 55 22.06 7.11 -1.88
C HIS A 55 20.97 7.24 -2.97
N HIS A 56 19.69 7.17 -2.59
CA HIS A 56 18.58 7.30 -3.55
C HIS A 56 18.54 8.69 -4.22
N VAL A 57 18.96 9.75 -3.51
CA VAL A 57 19.05 11.11 -4.06
C VAL A 57 20.17 11.20 -5.10
N MET A 58 21.32 10.60 -4.77
CA MET A 58 22.48 10.55 -5.67
C MET A 58 22.25 9.67 -6.90
N TYR A 59 21.38 8.65 -6.75
CA TYR A 59 21.12 7.65 -7.78
C TYR A 59 20.08 8.11 -8.81
N ALA A 60 19.16 9.00 -8.46
CA ALA A 60 18.10 9.50 -9.34
C ALA A 60 18.64 10.43 -10.44
N ASP A 61 17.92 10.54 -11.55
CA ASP A 61 18.23 11.51 -12.62
C ASP A 61 17.89 12.94 -12.19
N GLU A 62 16.84 13.14 -11.38
CA GLU A 62 16.46 14.40 -10.77
C GLU A 62 16.09 14.17 -9.30
N ALA A 63 16.30 15.19 -8.46
CA ALA A 63 15.95 15.11 -7.04
C ALA A 63 15.40 16.43 -6.49
N TYR A 64 14.35 16.38 -5.68
CA TYR A 64 13.66 17.53 -5.14
C TYR A 64 13.47 17.43 -3.63
N ALA A 65 13.78 18.52 -2.92
CA ALA A 65 13.54 18.62 -1.50
C ALA A 65 12.04 18.83 -1.24
N ILE A 66 11.49 18.04 -0.31
CA ILE A 66 10.05 18.07 0.05
C ILE A 66 9.79 18.53 1.48
N GLY A 67 10.80 18.94 2.23
CA GLY A 67 10.64 19.51 3.57
C GLY A 67 11.62 18.98 4.59
N PRO A 68 11.35 19.26 5.89
CA PRO A 68 12.22 18.91 7.00
C PRO A 68 12.25 17.40 7.26
N ALA A 69 13.09 16.99 8.23
CA ALA A 69 13.31 15.58 8.58
C ALA A 69 12.06 14.78 8.98
N PRO A 70 11.08 15.33 9.74
CA PRO A 70 9.89 14.57 10.12
C PRO A 70 9.10 14.12 8.88
N ALA A 71 8.74 12.82 8.83
CA ALA A 71 8.00 12.25 7.71
C ALA A 71 6.60 12.90 7.52
N SER A 72 5.96 13.33 8.61
CA SER A 72 4.68 14.05 8.58
C SER A 72 4.74 15.37 7.81
N GLU A 73 5.92 15.98 7.74
CA GLU A 73 6.16 17.27 7.09
C GLU A 73 6.85 17.12 5.73
N SER A 74 7.15 15.90 5.31
CA SER A 74 7.85 15.57 4.07
C SER A 74 7.18 14.42 3.32
N TYR A 75 7.59 13.16 3.55
CA TYR A 75 7.15 11.96 2.81
C TYR A 75 5.66 11.62 2.95
N LEU A 76 4.99 12.07 4.04
CA LEU A 76 3.56 11.87 4.27
C LEU A 76 2.72 13.08 3.85
N CYS A 77 3.33 14.17 3.42
CA CYS A 77 2.65 15.36 2.92
C CYS A 77 2.26 15.15 1.45
N MET A 78 1.02 14.72 1.23
CA MET A 78 0.51 14.39 -0.11
C MET A 78 0.58 15.57 -1.06
N GLU A 79 0.30 16.78 -0.57
CA GLU A 79 0.31 18.03 -1.34
C GLU A 79 1.70 18.27 -1.93
N LYS A 80 2.74 18.23 -1.13
CA LYS A 80 4.12 18.46 -1.56
C LYS A 80 4.59 17.45 -2.60
N ILE A 81 4.21 16.17 -2.43
CA ILE A 81 4.54 15.12 -3.39
C ILE A 81 3.87 15.40 -4.74
N ILE A 82 2.58 15.74 -4.73
CA ILE A 82 1.82 16.02 -5.97
C ILE A 82 2.32 17.31 -6.63
N GLU A 83 2.53 18.38 -5.87
CA GLU A 83 3.09 19.63 -6.38
C GLU A 83 4.46 19.41 -7.03
N THR A 84 5.34 18.64 -6.38
CA THR A 84 6.63 18.27 -6.93
C THR A 84 6.48 17.48 -8.23
N ALA A 85 5.55 16.51 -8.27
CA ALA A 85 5.31 15.70 -9.47
C ALA A 85 4.78 16.55 -10.64
N LEU A 86 3.91 17.52 -10.37
CA LEU A 86 3.43 18.48 -11.38
C LEU A 86 4.54 19.41 -11.87
N TYR A 87 5.34 19.93 -10.93
CA TYR A 87 6.45 20.83 -11.23
C TYR A 87 7.49 20.17 -12.16
N CYS A 88 7.90 18.95 -11.83
CA CYS A 88 8.88 18.20 -12.63
C CYS A 88 8.26 17.46 -13.82
N LYS A 89 6.94 17.61 -14.05
CA LYS A 89 6.18 16.98 -15.14
C LYS A 89 6.30 15.45 -15.13
N ALA A 90 6.20 14.83 -13.95
CA ALA A 90 6.17 13.38 -13.83
C ALA A 90 4.88 12.83 -14.46
N ASP A 91 5.00 11.75 -15.24
CA ASP A 91 3.85 11.04 -15.81
C ASP A 91 3.20 10.15 -14.76
N ALA A 92 4.01 9.62 -13.83
CA ALA A 92 3.56 8.67 -12.83
C ALA A 92 4.28 8.86 -11.49
N ILE A 93 3.62 8.39 -10.41
CA ILE A 93 4.19 8.29 -9.07
C ILE A 93 4.24 6.83 -8.66
N HIS A 94 5.41 6.36 -8.20
CA HIS A 94 5.58 5.06 -7.56
C HIS A 94 5.75 5.26 -6.05
N PRO A 95 4.83 4.77 -5.21
CA PRO A 95 4.87 5.01 -3.76
C PRO A 95 5.87 4.11 -3.01
N GLY A 96 6.36 3.05 -3.62
CA GLY A 96 7.10 2.00 -2.93
C GLY A 96 6.20 1.24 -1.94
N TYR A 97 6.71 1.00 -0.73
CA TYR A 97 5.96 0.45 0.40
C TYR A 97 6.02 1.40 1.60
N GLY A 98 5.07 1.30 2.54
CA GLY A 98 4.93 2.24 3.66
C GLY A 98 4.51 3.64 3.19
N PHE A 99 4.71 4.66 4.00
CA PHE A 99 4.31 6.05 3.74
C PHE A 99 2.92 6.17 3.11
N LEU A 100 2.84 6.59 1.84
CA LEU A 100 1.59 6.83 1.12
C LEU A 100 1.11 5.63 0.27
N SER A 101 1.83 4.50 0.30
CA SER A 101 1.55 3.35 -0.58
C SER A 101 0.17 2.71 -0.38
N GLU A 102 -0.41 2.84 0.82
CA GLU A 102 -1.72 2.28 1.17
C GLU A 102 -2.76 3.36 1.49
N LYS A 103 -2.56 4.59 0.97
CA LYS A 103 -3.46 5.72 1.18
C LYS A 103 -4.36 5.94 -0.04
N ALA A 104 -5.62 5.49 0.03
CA ALA A 104 -6.59 5.66 -1.04
C ALA A 104 -6.82 7.14 -1.44
N ASP A 105 -6.78 8.07 -0.46
CA ASP A 105 -6.87 9.50 -0.74
C ASP A 105 -5.72 10.01 -1.60
N PHE A 106 -4.52 9.48 -1.41
CA PHE A 106 -3.37 9.83 -2.25
C PHE A 106 -3.57 9.37 -3.70
N VAL A 107 -4.11 8.19 -3.91
CA VAL A 107 -4.45 7.70 -5.26
C VAL A 107 -5.43 8.64 -5.95
N ARG A 108 -6.54 9.00 -5.27
CA ARG A 108 -7.54 9.94 -5.82
C ARG A 108 -6.95 11.30 -6.16
N ARG A 109 -6.03 11.80 -5.33
CA ARG A 109 -5.34 13.07 -5.59
C ARG A 109 -4.42 12.97 -6.80
N CYS A 110 -3.70 11.88 -6.97
CA CYS A 110 -2.90 11.63 -8.17
C CYS A 110 -3.78 11.61 -9.43
N GLU A 111 -4.88 10.87 -9.39
CA GLU A 111 -5.85 10.78 -10.51
C GLU A 111 -6.43 12.16 -10.86
N LYS A 112 -6.86 12.93 -9.85
CA LYS A 112 -7.36 14.30 -10.03
C LYS A 112 -6.32 15.24 -10.64
N ALA A 113 -5.05 15.06 -10.28
CA ALA A 113 -3.92 15.81 -10.84
C ALA A 113 -3.51 15.32 -12.25
N GLY A 114 -4.13 14.27 -12.77
CA GLY A 114 -3.79 13.66 -14.05
C GLY A 114 -2.48 12.87 -14.03
N ILE A 115 -1.99 12.48 -12.86
CA ILE A 115 -0.77 11.71 -12.65
C ILE A 115 -1.15 10.23 -12.47
N ILE A 116 -0.43 9.32 -13.11
CA ILE A 116 -0.65 7.88 -12.97
C ILE A 116 -0.10 7.43 -11.61
N PHE A 117 -0.94 6.86 -10.76
CA PHE A 117 -0.46 6.16 -9.56
C PHE A 117 -0.08 4.74 -9.93
N ILE A 118 1.17 4.33 -9.66
CA ILE A 118 1.64 2.97 -9.89
C ILE A 118 1.28 2.11 -8.68
N GLY A 119 0.14 1.45 -8.76
CA GLY A 119 -0.44 0.66 -7.69
C GLY A 119 -1.91 0.33 -7.95
N PRO A 120 -2.62 -0.23 -6.96
CA PRO A 120 -4.05 -0.53 -7.06
C PRO A 120 -4.89 0.75 -7.07
N LYS A 121 -6.14 0.63 -7.51
CA LYS A 121 -7.11 1.72 -7.44
C LYS A 121 -7.49 2.05 -5.99
N ALA A 122 -7.98 3.27 -5.76
CA ALA A 122 -8.39 3.73 -4.43
C ALA A 122 -9.43 2.80 -3.78
N GLU A 123 -10.44 2.37 -4.54
CA GLU A 123 -11.50 1.48 -4.06
C GLU A 123 -10.93 0.10 -3.66
N THR A 124 -9.95 -0.39 -4.39
CA THR A 124 -9.26 -1.66 -4.06
C THR A 124 -8.47 -1.52 -2.77
N MET A 125 -7.76 -0.39 -2.58
CA MET A 125 -7.04 -0.13 -1.33
C MET A 125 -7.99 -0.08 -0.13
N GLU A 126 -9.13 0.58 -0.25
CA GLU A 126 -10.14 0.66 0.81
C GLU A 126 -10.73 -0.70 1.13
N ALA A 127 -11.10 -1.47 0.10
CA ALA A 127 -11.66 -2.80 0.28
C ALA A 127 -10.68 -3.78 0.93
N MET A 128 -9.39 -3.68 0.59
CA MET A 128 -8.35 -4.57 1.12
C MET A 128 -7.73 -4.06 2.42
N GLY A 129 -7.86 -2.78 2.74
CA GLY A 129 -7.40 -2.19 4.00
C GLY A 129 -8.23 -2.59 5.21
N ASP A 130 -9.51 -2.90 5.03
CA ASP A 130 -10.39 -3.49 6.03
C ASP A 130 -10.28 -5.02 5.97
N LYS A 131 -9.75 -5.62 7.04
CA LYS A 131 -9.50 -7.08 7.11
C LYS A 131 -10.77 -7.92 6.96
N ILE A 132 -11.89 -7.44 7.49
CA ILE A 132 -13.19 -8.12 7.42
C ILE A 132 -13.73 -8.05 5.99
N ARG A 133 -13.76 -6.85 5.44
CA ARG A 133 -14.23 -6.61 4.06
C ARG A 133 -13.37 -7.32 3.03
N ALA A 134 -12.04 -7.28 3.17
CA ALA A 134 -11.10 -8.01 2.32
C ALA A 134 -11.41 -9.50 2.31
N ARG A 135 -11.63 -10.09 3.49
CA ARG A 135 -11.96 -11.50 3.64
C ARG A 135 -13.31 -11.86 2.99
N GLN A 136 -14.34 -11.04 3.20
CA GLN A 136 -15.65 -11.23 2.56
C GLN A 136 -15.53 -11.18 1.04
N CYS A 137 -14.78 -10.21 0.49
CA CYS A 137 -14.52 -10.10 -0.94
C CYS A 137 -13.80 -11.34 -1.49
N MET A 138 -12.77 -11.82 -0.79
CA MET A 138 -12.03 -13.01 -1.20
C MET A 138 -12.88 -14.28 -1.16
N LYS A 139 -13.71 -14.44 -0.10
CA LYS A 139 -14.65 -15.55 0.02
C LYS A 139 -15.69 -15.54 -1.10
N ALA A 140 -16.27 -14.37 -1.41
CA ALA A 140 -17.21 -14.20 -2.52
C ALA A 140 -16.60 -14.50 -3.89
N ALA A 141 -15.29 -14.25 -4.05
CA ALA A 141 -14.53 -14.57 -5.25
C ALA A 141 -14.07 -16.05 -5.32
N GLY A 142 -14.45 -16.90 -4.37
CA GLY A 142 -14.06 -18.31 -4.32
C GLY A 142 -12.61 -18.55 -3.91
N VAL A 143 -11.91 -17.54 -3.39
CA VAL A 143 -10.55 -17.68 -2.89
C VAL A 143 -10.59 -18.32 -1.50
N PRO A 144 -9.81 -19.40 -1.24
CA PRO A 144 -9.72 -20.00 0.08
C PRO A 144 -9.25 -18.98 1.13
N VAL A 145 -9.97 -18.89 2.22
CA VAL A 145 -9.63 -18.01 3.35
C VAL A 145 -9.45 -18.81 4.63
N VAL A 146 -8.53 -18.36 5.48
CA VAL A 146 -8.35 -18.99 6.81
C VAL A 146 -9.66 -18.87 7.61
N PRO A 147 -10.15 -19.94 8.30
CA PRO A 147 -11.33 -19.86 9.17
C PRO A 147 -11.24 -18.71 10.20
N GLY A 148 -12.36 -18.09 10.53
CA GLY A 148 -12.40 -16.94 11.47
C GLY A 148 -13.69 -16.15 11.34
N THR A 149 -13.86 -15.11 12.18
CA THR A 149 -15.07 -14.30 12.25
C THR A 149 -15.30 -13.42 11.02
N GLU A 150 -16.57 -13.20 10.67
CA GLU A 150 -17.01 -12.27 9.62
C GLU A 150 -17.36 -10.88 10.17
N GLN A 151 -17.46 -10.77 11.48
CA GLN A 151 -17.74 -9.54 12.22
C GLN A 151 -16.79 -9.43 13.42
N PRO A 152 -16.54 -8.23 13.94
CA PRO A 152 -15.86 -8.07 15.22
C PRO A 152 -16.63 -8.76 16.33
N LEU A 153 -15.93 -9.46 17.20
CA LEU A 153 -16.51 -10.10 18.38
C LEU A 153 -17.07 -9.05 19.32
N GLN A 154 -18.28 -9.27 19.84
CA GLN A 154 -19.01 -8.34 20.71
C GLN A 154 -18.91 -8.73 22.20
N SER A 155 -18.56 -9.98 22.50
CA SER A 155 -18.47 -10.49 23.87
C SER A 155 -17.47 -11.64 24.00
N VAL A 156 -17.07 -11.91 25.25
CA VAL A 156 -16.24 -13.08 25.58
C VAL A 156 -16.96 -14.39 25.27
N ASP A 157 -18.26 -14.47 25.52
CA ASP A 157 -19.08 -15.67 25.24
C ASP A 157 -19.11 -15.98 23.74
N GLU A 158 -19.21 -14.96 22.91
CA GLU A 158 -19.12 -15.11 21.45
C GLU A 158 -17.73 -15.59 21.03
N ALA A 159 -16.67 -15.04 21.64
CA ALA A 159 -15.30 -15.47 21.40
C ALA A 159 -15.09 -16.94 21.76
N LEU A 160 -15.61 -17.38 22.90
CA LEU A 160 -15.56 -18.76 23.35
C LEU A 160 -16.28 -19.69 22.35
N ARG A 161 -17.52 -19.37 21.99
CA ARG A 161 -18.32 -20.17 21.05
C ARG A 161 -17.62 -20.33 19.70
N ILE A 162 -17.14 -19.24 19.13
CA ILE A 162 -16.50 -19.27 17.80
C ILE A 162 -15.13 -19.97 17.87
N SER A 163 -14.38 -19.79 18.96
CA SER A 163 -13.10 -20.49 19.14
C SER A 163 -13.30 -22.00 19.24
N ASP A 164 -14.36 -22.45 19.92
CA ASP A 164 -14.72 -23.87 20.00
C ASP A 164 -15.16 -24.44 18.63
N GLU A 165 -15.89 -23.64 17.82
CA GLU A 165 -16.30 -24.04 16.47
C GLU A 165 -15.10 -24.16 15.50
N ILE A 166 -14.14 -23.24 15.59
CA ILE A 166 -12.92 -23.25 14.72
C ILE A 166 -11.94 -24.35 15.17
N GLY A 167 -11.85 -24.60 16.47
CA GLY A 167 -10.84 -25.46 17.09
C GLY A 167 -9.57 -24.70 17.45
N TYR A 168 -8.97 -25.10 18.58
CA TYR A 168 -7.69 -24.53 19.06
C TYR A 168 -6.47 -25.14 18.36
N PRO A 169 -5.38 -24.36 18.18
CA PRO A 169 -5.21 -22.98 18.65
C PRO A 169 -5.84 -21.94 17.72
N VAL A 170 -6.36 -20.84 18.29
CA VAL A 170 -6.88 -19.69 17.56
C VAL A 170 -6.05 -18.44 17.81
N MET A 171 -6.12 -17.48 16.89
CA MET A 171 -5.47 -16.17 17.03
C MET A 171 -6.52 -15.09 17.23
N LEU A 172 -6.58 -14.49 18.41
CA LEU A 172 -7.33 -13.25 18.64
C LEU A 172 -6.54 -12.05 18.10
N LYS A 173 -7.22 -11.15 17.43
CA LYS A 173 -6.63 -9.95 16.81
C LYS A 173 -7.46 -8.73 17.15
N ALA A 174 -6.83 -7.65 17.62
CA ALA A 174 -7.48 -6.36 17.77
C ALA A 174 -7.97 -5.83 16.41
N SER A 175 -9.18 -5.27 16.35
CA SER A 175 -9.80 -4.71 15.14
C SER A 175 -8.94 -3.58 14.52
N MET A 176 -8.33 -2.76 15.38
CA MET A 176 -7.47 -1.63 15.03
C MET A 176 -6.00 -1.94 15.33
N GLY A 177 -5.42 -2.98 14.75
CA GLY A 177 -4.03 -3.38 14.98
C GLY A 177 -3.31 -3.71 13.67
N GLY A 178 -2.04 -3.32 13.55
CA GLY A 178 -1.16 -3.62 12.45
C GLY A 178 0.23 -4.08 12.93
N GLY A 179 0.99 -4.74 12.05
CA GLY A 179 2.37 -5.13 12.35
C GLY A 179 2.56 -6.10 13.51
N GLY A 180 1.56 -6.96 13.79
CA GLY A 180 1.65 -7.95 14.86
C GLY A 180 1.27 -7.42 16.26
N LYS A 181 0.98 -6.15 16.41
CA LYS A 181 0.50 -5.58 17.68
C LYS A 181 -0.97 -5.91 17.91
N GLY A 182 -1.34 -6.26 19.15
CA GLY A 182 -2.71 -6.63 19.51
C GLY A 182 -3.14 -8.01 18.97
N MET A 183 -2.20 -8.97 18.86
CA MET A 183 -2.48 -10.37 18.56
C MET A 183 -2.14 -11.24 19.76
N ARG A 184 -3.03 -12.19 20.08
CA ARG A 184 -2.81 -13.22 21.10
C ARG A 184 -3.11 -14.60 20.55
N LEU A 185 -2.17 -15.52 20.75
CA LEU A 185 -2.38 -16.94 20.46
C LEU A 185 -3.06 -17.60 21.64
N ILE A 186 -4.23 -18.20 21.41
CA ILE A 186 -5.07 -18.88 22.40
C ILE A 186 -5.00 -20.37 22.11
N ARG A 187 -4.51 -21.14 23.06
CA ARG A 187 -4.30 -22.59 22.91
C ARG A 187 -5.41 -23.43 23.51
N SER A 188 -6.18 -22.84 24.45
CA SER A 188 -7.28 -23.51 25.13
C SER A 188 -8.43 -22.56 25.42
N ARG A 189 -9.58 -23.12 25.74
CA ARG A 189 -10.79 -22.38 26.10
C ARG A 189 -10.57 -21.42 27.28
N ASP A 190 -9.79 -21.83 28.27
CA ASP A 190 -9.57 -21.07 29.50
C ASP A 190 -8.78 -19.78 29.25
N GLU A 191 -7.94 -19.75 28.22
CA GLU A 191 -7.15 -18.57 27.85
C GLU A 191 -7.99 -17.46 27.17
N VAL A 192 -9.19 -17.77 26.66
CA VAL A 192 -10.01 -16.80 25.89
C VAL A 192 -10.46 -15.64 26.74
N ALA A 193 -10.85 -15.89 28.01
CA ALA A 193 -11.39 -14.86 28.90
C ALA A 193 -10.33 -13.86 29.39
N GLU A 194 -9.06 -14.28 29.40
CA GLU A 194 -7.92 -13.45 29.82
C GLU A 194 -7.30 -12.64 28.67
N ALA A 195 -7.68 -12.96 27.44
CA ALA A 195 -7.08 -12.40 26.22
C ALA A 195 -7.77 -11.14 25.73
#